data_38e3bbf843f6ba8f84a2b90bdfb21658
#
_entry.id   38e3bbf843f6ba8f84a2b90bdfb21658
#
_cell.length_a   1.000
_cell.length_b   1.000
_cell.length_c   1.000
_cell.angle_alpha   90.00
_cell.angle_beta   90.00
_cell.angle_gamma   90.00
#
_symmetry.space_group_name_H-M   'P 1'
#
loop_
_entity.id
_entity.type
_entity.pdbx_description
1 polymer ?
#
loop_
_entity_poly.entity_id
_entity_poly.type
_entity_poly.pdbx_seq_one_letter_code
_entity_poly.pdbx_strand_id
1 'polypeptide(L)'
;MTAGATHPRAGRLPDPATLVDVDALIGAYYDEAPAGPVAFGTSGHRGSSLAGTFTEAHVLAIAEAVYRYRQAQGTDGPLFLGRDTHALSEPAARTIVEVLGAHDVDVVVDAGGGFTPTPVISHAILTHNRGGGRGTADLVAAAECIARRAGGGPGGVVPGDAGRRRHAAR
;
A
#
# COMPACT_ATOMS: atom_id res chain seq x y z
N MET A 1 6.77 24.49 27.63
CA MET A 1 6.18 23.37 26.88
C MET A 1 5.05 22.82 27.74
N THR A 2 3.80 23.15 27.46
CA THR A 2 2.63 22.60 28.14
C THR A 2 2.48 21.14 27.68
N ALA A 3 2.59 20.17 28.59
CA ALA A 3 2.28 18.80 28.34
C ALA A 3 0.83 18.74 27.82
N GLY A 4 0.66 18.35 26.57
CA GLY A 4 -0.67 18.20 25.97
C GLY A 4 -1.48 17.20 26.81
N ALA A 5 -2.70 17.57 27.17
CA ALA A 5 -3.58 16.71 27.94
C ALA A 5 -3.78 15.37 27.22
N THR A 6 -3.45 14.27 27.89
CA THR A 6 -3.67 12.92 27.37
C THR A 6 -5.17 12.72 27.10
N HIS A 7 -5.50 12.18 25.92
CA HIS A 7 -6.90 11.93 25.56
C HIS A 7 -7.58 11.02 26.60
N PRO A 8 -8.83 11.29 27.06
CA PRO A 8 -9.49 10.52 28.12
C PRO A 8 -9.63 9.01 27.86
N ARG A 9 -9.57 8.60 26.60
CA ARG A 9 -9.62 7.19 26.17
C ARG A 9 -8.23 6.56 25.98
N ALA A 10 -7.15 7.30 26.21
CA ALA A 10 -5.81 6.74 26.06
C ALA A 10 -5.59 5.57 27.04
N GLY A 11 -5.05 4.46 26.55
CA GLY A 11 -4.83 3.25 27.32
C GLY A 11 -6.08 2.40 27.63
N ARG A 12 -7.24 2.76 27.09
CA ARG A 12 -8.47 1.95 27.18
C ARG A 12 -8.69 1.16 25.90
N LEU A 13 -9.28 -0.03 26.03
CA LEU A 13 -9.76 -0.78 24.87
C LEU A 13 -10.81 0.05 24.12
N PRO A 14 -10.80 0.01 22.76
CA PRO A 14 -11.84 0.68 21.98
C PRO A 14 -13.19 0.05 22.26
N ASP A 15 -14.26 0.87 22.21
CA ASP A 15 -15.62 0.38 22.22
C ASP A 15 -15.84 -0.50 20.98
N PRO A 16 -16.32 -1.75 21.13
CA PRO A 16 -16.62 -2.63 19.98
C PRO A 16 -17.50 -1.96 18.91
N ALA A 17 -18.44 -1.12 19.29
CA ALA A 17 -19.29 -0.37 18.36
C ALA A 17 -18.53 0.67 17.50
N THR A 18 -17.28 0.99 17.87
CA THR A 18 -16.40 1.91 17.11
C THR A 18 -15.39 1.18 16.23
N LEU A 19 -15.36 -0.14 16.25
CA LEU A 19 -14.52 -0.93 15.37
C LEU A 19 -15.06 -0.92 13.94
N VAL A 20 -14.15 -1.01 12.96
CA VAL A 20 -14.56 -1.15 11.57
C VAL A 20 -15.12 -2.56 11.35
N ASP A 21 -16.19 -2.66 10.56
CA ASP A 21 -16.68 -3.92 10.05
C ASP A 21 -15.71 -4.41 8.95
N VAL A 22 -15.01 -5.51 9.23
CA VAL A 22 -13.99 -6.05 8.34
C VAL A 22 -14.60 -6.64 7.07
N ASP A 23 -15.75 -7.30 7.18
CA ASP A 23 -16.43 -7.90 6.03
C ASP A 23 -16.95 -6.80 5.09
N ALA A 24 -17.54 -5.75 5.64
CA ALA A 24 -17.93 -4.58 4.86
C ALA A 24 -16.72 -3.88 4.19
N LEU A 25 -15.58 -3.79 4.90
CA LEU A 25 -14.35 -3.22 4.35
C LEU A 25 -13.81 -4.03 3.17
N ILE A 26 -13.82 -5.36 3.28
CA ILE A 26 -13.36 -6.28 2.23
C ILE A 26 -14.36 -6.29 1.08
N GLY A 27 -15.67 -6.33 1.36
CA GLY A 27 -16.70 -6.24 0.32
C GLY A 27 -16.54 -4.97 -0.51
N ALA A 28 -16.40 -3.82 0.14
CA ALA A 28 -16.20 -2.54 -0.52
C ALA A 28 -14.89 -2.48 -1.36
N TYR A 29 -13.88 -3.24 -1.01
CA TYR A 29 -12.66 -3.33 -1.81
C TYR A 29 -12.93 -3.86 -3.22
N TYR A 30 -13.81 -4.85 -3.36
CA TYR A 30 -14.18 -5.46 -4.64
C TYR A 30 -15.33 -4.74 -5.34
N ASP A 31 -16.30 -4.25 -4.58
CA ASP A 31 -17.59 -3.80 -5.12
C ASP A 31 -17.65 -2.30 -5.39
N GLU A 32 -16.85 -1.49 -4.66
CA GLU A 32 -16.91 -0.04 -4.81
C GLU A 32 -16.16 0.45 -6.05
N ALA A 33 -16.80 1.36 -6.78
CA ALA A 33 -16.14 2.06 -7.87
C ALA A 33 -15.06 3.03 -7.33
N PRO A 34 -13.94 3.21 -8.05
CA PRO A 34 -12.94 4.18 -7.66
C PRO A 34 -13.49 5.61 -7.57
N ALA A 35 -13.36 6.24 -6.42
CA ALA A 35 -13.77 7.64 -6.20
C ALA A 35 -12.80 8.65 -6.84
N GLY A 36 -11.67 8.19 -7.37
CA GLY A 36 -10.67 9.02 -8.03
C GLY A 36 -9.52 8.18 -8.59
N PRO A 37 -8.52 8.78 -9.21
CA PRO A 37 -7.37 8.07 -9.75
C PRO A 37 -6.44 7.56 -8.64
N VAL A 38 -5.51 6.67 -9.02
CA VAL A 38 -4.37 6.33 -8.17
C VAL A 38 -3.59 7.60 -7.84
N ALA A 39 -3.38 7.85 -6.56
CA ALA A 39 -2.61 8.99 -6.08
C ALA A 39 -1.53 8.51 -5.11
N PHE A 40 -0.27 8.71 -5.47
CA PHE A 40 0.86 8.37 -4.61
C PHE A 40 1.15 9.52 -3.64
N GLY A 41 1.16 9.18 -2.35
CA GLY A 41 1.71 10.04 -1.31
C GLY A 41 3.23 9.83 -1.16
N THR A 42 3.74 9.91 0.05
CA THR A 42 5.19 9.80 0.34
C THR A 42 5.77 8.42 0.02
N SER A 43 4.99 7.34 0.14
CA SER A 43 5.48 5.96 0.02
C SER A 43 4.47 4.99 -0.61
N GLY A 44 3.43 5.47 -1.26
CA GLY A 44 2.45 4.62 -1.93
C GLY A 44 1.07 5.24 -2.02
N HIS A 45 0.15 4.51 -2.64
CA HIS A 45 -1.26 4.86 -2.69
C HIS A 45 -1.93 4.45 -1.38
N ARG A 46 -2.69 5.35 -0.79
CA ARG A 46 -3.38 5.15 0.50
C ARG A 46 -4.82 5.59 0.41
N GLY A 47 -5.72 4.84 1.05
CA GLY A 47 -7.13 5.18 1.03
C GLY A 47 -7.96 4.26 1.91
N SER A 48 -9.27 4.30 1.73
CA SER A 48 -10.25 3.44 2.36
C SER A 48 -11.15 2.84 1.28
N SER A 49 -11.41 1.54 1.35
CA SER A 49 -12.35 0.89 0.44
C SER A 49 -13.78 1.40 0.66
N LEU A 50 -14.19 1.62 1.91
CA LEU A 50 -15.50 2.18 2.23
C LEU A 50 -15.73 3.60 1.67
N ALA A 51 -14.68 4.29 1.27
CA ALA A 51 -14.75 5.61 0.63
C ALA A 51 -14.42 5.54 -0.87
N GLY A 52 -14.26 4.36 -1.45
CA GLY A 52 -13.85 4.17 -2.84
C GLY A 52 -12.46 4.72 -3.18
N THR A 53 -11.66 5.08 -2.18
CA THR A 53 -10.31 5.65 -2.40
C THR A 53 -9.19 4.62 -2.34
N PHE A 54 -9.51 3.36 -2.04
CA PHE A 54 -8.63 2.20 -2.13
C PHE A 54 -9.46 0.97 -2.48
N THR A 55 -9.56 0.65 -3.75
CA THR A 55 -10.38 -0.45 -4.28
C THR A 55 -9.50 -1.41 -5.09
N GLU A 56 -10.04 -2.56 -5.46
CA GLU A 56 -9.37 -3.51 -6.35
C GLU A 56 -8.90 -2.84 -7.64
N ALA A 57 -9.73 -1.98 -8.25
CA ALA A 57 -9.37 -1.28 -9.47
C ALA A 57 -8.10 -0.42 -9.33
N HIS A 58 -7.87 0.19 -8.17
CA HIS A 58 -6.61 0.90 -7.89
C HIS A 58 -5.43 -0.06 -7.85
N VAL A 59 -5.59 -1.22 -7.20
CA VAL A 59 -4.53 -2.22 -7.07
C VAL A 59 -4.20 -2.86 -8.41
N LEU A 60 -5.23 -3.17 -9.24
CA LEU A 60 -5.05 -3.63 -10.61
C LEU A 60 -4.22 -2.64 -11.43
N ALA A 61 -4.58 -1.35 -11.39
CA ALA A 61 -3.86 -0.30 -12.10
C ALA A 61 -2.41 -0.15 -11.62
N ILE A 62 -2.16 -0.27 -10.32
CA ILE A 62 -0.82 -0.21 -9.74
C ILE A 62 0.01 -1.43 -10.16
N ALA A 63 -0.52 -2.63 -10.06
CA ALA A 63 0.17 -3.86 -10.44
C ALA A 63 0.56 -3.86 -11.92
N GLU A 64 -0.36 -3.44 -12.79
CA GLU A 64 -0.09 -3.29 -14.22
C GLU A 64 0.97 -2.22 -14.50
N ALA A 65 0.93 -1.09 -13.80
CA ALA A 65 1.94 -0.05 -13.94
C ALA A 65 3.33 -0.51 -13.49
N VAL A 66 3.41 -1.30 -12.41
CA VAL A 66 4.65 -1.93 -11.93
C VAL A 66 5.19 -2.88 -12.99
N TYR A 67 4.35 -3.76 -13.55
CA TYR A 67 4.77 -4.66 -14.62
C TYR A 67 5.37 -3.88 -15.80
N ARG A 68 4.66 -2.87 -16.31
CA ARG A 68 5.15 -2.04 -17.44
C ARG A 68 6.46 -1.32 -17.11
N TYR A 69 6.59 -0.80 -15.89
CA TYR A 69 7.82 -0.18 -15.45
C TYR A 69 8.98 -1.17 -15.43
N ARG A 70 8.79 -2.38 -14.89
CA ARG A 70 9.80 -3.45 -14.91
C ARG A 70 10.25 -3.78 -16.32
N GLN A 71 9.31 -3.95 -17.26
CA GLN A 71 9.61 -4.18 -18.67
C GLN A 71 10.47 -3.05 -19.26
N ALA A 72 10.10 -1.80 -19.00
CA ALA A 72 10.84 -0.64 -19.49
C ALA A 72 12.25 -0.52 -18.89
N GLN A 73 12.47 -1.02 -17.67
CA GLN A 73 13.78 -1.04 -17.00
C GLN A 73 14.59 -2.30 -17.30
N GLY A 74 14.04 -3.29 -17.99
CA GLY A 74 14.70 -4.58 -18.21
C GLY A 74 14.86 -5.39 -16.91
N THR A 75 13.98 -5.19 -15.93
CA THR A 75 13.99 -5.93 -14.67
C THR A 75 13.28 -7.27 -14.90
N ASP A 76 14.02 -8.37 -14.85
CA ASP A 76 13.59 -9.72 -15.25
C ASP A 76 13.64 -10.76 -14.11
N GLY A 77 14.08 -10.36 -12.93
CA GLY A 77 14.14 -11.23 -11.75
C GLY A 77 12.79 -11.33 -11.01
N PRO A 78 12.75 -12.06 -9.90
CA PRO A 78 11.52 -12.22 -9.13
C PRO A 78 11.10 -10.91 -8.46
N LEU A 79 9.79 -10.75 -8.28
CA LEU A 79 9.20 -9.68 -7.51
C LEU A 79 8.88 -10.17 -6.09
N PHE A 80 9.40 -9.51 -5.08
CA PHE A 80 9.12 -9.84 -3.68
C PHE A 80 7.89 -9.08 -3.19
N LEU A 81 6.88 -9.83 -2.74
CA LEU A 81 5.62 -9.29 -2.26
C LEU A 81 5.44 -9.58 -0.77
N GLY A 82 5.28 -8.54 0.04
CA GLY A 82 4.98 -8.66 1.45
C GLY A 82 3.59 -8.18 1.82
N ARG A 83 3.10 -8.59 2.97
CA ARG A 83 1.82 -8.20 3.56
C ARG A 83 2.01 -7.68 4.96
N ASP A 84 1.20 -6.71 5.37
CA ASP A 84 1.07 -6.27 6.75
C ASP A 84 -0.18 -6.89 7.42
N THR A 85 -0.49 -6.43 8.62
CA THR A 85 -1.63 -6.95 9.41
C THR A 85 -2.97 -6.29 9.07
N HIS A 86 -3.02 -5.39 8.08
CA HIS A 86 -4.26 -4.74 7.69
C HIS A 86 -5.21 -5.71 6.97
N ALA A 87 -6.52 -5.61 7.21
CA ALA A 87 -7.50 -6.52 6.63
C ALA A 87 -7.51 -6.55 5.10
N LEU A 88 -7.17 -5.44 4.44
CA LEU A 88 -7.08 -5.36 2.98
C LEU A 88 -5.76 -5.86 2.41
N SER A 89 -4.75 -6.19 3.23
CA SER A 89 -3.45 -6.67 2.72
C SER A 89 -3.58 -8.02 2.00
N GLU A 90 -4.42 -8.91 2.49
CA GLU A 90 -4.67 -10.20 1.84
C GLU A 90 -5.38 -10.04 0.49
N PRO A 91 -6.54 -9.34 0.38
CA PRO A 91 -7.19 -9.08 -0.89
C PRO A 91 -6.27 -8.40 -1.90
N ALA A 92 -5.54 -7.35 -1.47
CA ALA A 92 -4.62 -6.63 -2.34
C ALA A 92 -3.46 -7.50 -2.84
N ALA A 93 -2.87 -8.33 -1.97
CA ALA A 93 -1.82 -9.25 -2.36
C ALA A 93 -2.30 -10.28 -3.39
N ARG A 94 -3.52 -10.80 -3.24
CA ARG A 94 -4.14 -11.71 -4.19
C ARG A 94 -4.30 -11.06 -5.56
N THR A 95 -4.89 -9.87 -5.63
CA THR A 95 -5.03 -9.11 -6.87
C THR A 95 -3.67 -8.85 -7.56
N ILE A 96 -2.63 -8.50 -6.78
CA ILE A 96 -1.28 -8.29 -7.32
C ILE A 96 -0.71 -9.58 -7.91
N VAL A 97 -0.84 -10.72 -7.20
CA VAL A 97 -0.34 -12.02 -7.68
C VAL A 97 -1.08 -12.45 -8.96
N GLU A 98 -2.38 -12.22 -9.05
CA GLU A 98 -3.18 -12.54 -10.23
C GLU A 98 -2.72 -11.74 -11.45
N VAL A 99 -2.51 -10.43 -11.31
CA VAL A 99 -2.03 -9.58 -12.41
C VAL A 99 -0.62 -9.96 -12.85
N LEU A 100 0.30 -10.09 -11.89
CA LEU A 100 1.69 -10.40 -12.21
C LEU A 100 1.86 -11.83 -12.75
N GLY A 101 1.09 -12.78 -12.22
CA GLY A 101 1.04 -14.16 -12.74
C GLY A 101 0.50 -14.24 -14.16
N ALA A 102 -0.48 -13.39 -14.53
CA ALA A 102 -0.96 -13.30 -15.90
C ALA A 102 0.09 -12.77 -16.89
N HIS A 103 1.12 -12.11 -16.39
CA HIS A 103 2.27 -11.62 -17.14
C HIS A 103 3.53 -12.50 -17.00
N ASP A 104 3.40 -13.72 -16.47
CA ASP A 104 4.51 -14.65 -16.23
C ASP A 104 5.63 -14.08 -15.35
N VAL A 105 5.31 -13.18 -14.43
CA VAL A 105 6.26 -12.65 -13.44
C VAL A 105 6.35 -13.58 -12.25
N ASP A 106 7.56 -14.02 -11.91
CA ASP A 106 7.82 -14.78 -10.69
C ASP A 106 7.57 -13.89 -9.46
N VAL A 107 6.58 -14.24 -8.63
CA VAL A 107 6.27 -13.54 -7.38
C VAL A 107 6.70 -14.37 -6.19
N VAL A 108 7.56 -13.81 -5.35
CA VAL A 108 8.04 -14.43 -4.11
C VAL A 108 7.28 -13.88 -2.92
N VAL A 109 6.59 -14.76 -2.21
CA VAL A 109 5.80 -14.46 -1.01
C VAL A 109 6.33 -15.23 0.20
N ASP A 110 5.94 -14.83 1.40
CA ASP A 110 6.24 -15.60 2.62
C ASP A 110 5.58 -16.98 2.56
N ALA A 111 6.38 -18.06 2.70
CA ALA A 111 5.92 -19.44 2.60
C ALA A 111 4.93 -19.83 3.70
N GLY A 112 5.02 -19.20 4.86
CA GLY A 112 4.07 -19.41 5.95
C GLY A 112 2.77 -18.63 5.82
N GLY A 113 2.63 -17.82 4.74
CA GLY A 113 1.47 -16.94 4.56
C GLY A 113 1.37 -15.85 5.63
N GLY A 114 2.46 -15.53 6.30
CA GLY A 114 2.53 -14.57 7.39
C GLY A 114 2.66 -13.11 6.93
N PHE A 115 2.87 -12.25 7.90
CA PHE A 115 3.13 -10.83 7.68
C PHE A 115 4.63 -10.58 7.58
N THR A 116 5.05 -9.83 6.57
CA THR A 116 6.46 -9.61 6.30
C THR A 116 6.80 -8.13 6.43
N PRO A 117 7.58 -7.74 7.45
CA PRO A 117 8.02 -6.35 7.59
C PRO A 117 8.85 -5.88 6.40
N THR A 118 8.64 -4.65 5.95
CA THR A 118 9.36 -4.05 4.81
C THR A 118 10.89 -4.21 4.87
N PRO A 119 11.57 -4.08 6.03
CA PRO A 119 13.01 -4.31 6.10
C PRO A 119 13.44 -5.75 5.77
N VAL A 120 12.60 -6.73 6.09
CA VAL A 120 12.87 -8.15 5.76
C VAL A 120 12.83 -8.35 4.25
N ILE A 121 11.84 -7.77 3.58
CA ILE A 121 11.73 -7.84 2.13
C ILE A 121 12.91 -7.13 1.45
N SER A 122 13.26 -5.93 1.90
CA SER A 122 14.42 -5.20 1.40
C SER A 122 15.70 -6.02 1.54
N HIS A 123 15.88 -6.69 2.69
CA HIS A 123 17.03 -7.58 2.91
C HIS A 123 17.01 -8.79 1.96
N ALA A 124 15.86 -9.41 1.74
CA ALA A 124 15.71 -10.56 0.84
C ALA A 124 16.10 -10.18 -0.60
N ILE A 125 15.64 -9.03 -1.10
CA ILE A 125 16.01 -8.50 -2.42
C ILE A 125 17.51 -8.26 -2.53
N LEU A 126 18.10 -7.58 -1.55
CA LEU A 126 19.54 -7.33 -1.54
C LEU A 126 20.34 -8.62 -1.51
N THR A 127 19.89 -9.62 -0.78
CA THR A 127 20.52 -10.95 -0.71
C THR A 127 20.42 -11.67 -2.04
N HIS A 128 19.23 -11.66 -2.67
CA HIS A 128 19.02 -12.23 -3.99
C HIS A 128 19.95 -11.57 -5.03
N ASN A 129 19.98 -10.26 -5.10
CA ASN A 129 20.75 -9.52 -6.08
C ASN A 129 22.29 -9.66 -5.90
N ARG A 130 22.74 -9.82 -4.64
CA ARG A 130 24.18 -10.06 -4.34
C ARG A 130 24.59 -11.52 -4.53
N GLY A 131 23.68 -12.44 -4.30
CA GLY A 131 23.92 -13.89 -4.39
C GLY A 131 23.95 -14.44 -5.82
N GLY A 132 23.82 -13.62 -6.86
CA GLY A 132 23.76 -14.07 -8.25
C GLY A 132 22.47 -14.83 -8.57
N GLY A 133 21.39 -14.51 -7.88
CA GLY A 133 20.06 -15.02 -8.23
C GLY A 133 19.69 -14.72 -9.69
N ARG A 134 18.78 -15.49 -10.25
CA ARG A 134 18.34 -15.32 -11.64
C ARG A 134 17.62 -13.99 -11.80
N GLY A 135 18.18 -13.09 -12.61
CA GLY A 135 17.64 -11.76 -12.88
C GLY A 135 17.78 -10.78 -11.72
N THR A 136 17.41 -9.54 -11.93
CA THR A 136 17.40 -8.50 -10.88
C THR A 136 16.04 -8.48 -10.20
N ALA A 137 16.02 -8.77 -8.89
CA ALA A 137 14.84 -8.70 -8.08
C ALA A 137 14.52 -7.27 -7.65
N ASP A 138 13.24 -6.97 -7.53
CA ASP A 138 12.73 -5.72 -6.99
C ASP A 138 11.53 -5.92 -6.05
N LEU A 139 10.99 -4.84 -5.53
CA LEU A 139 9.93 -4.81 -4.52
C LEU A 139 8.65 -4.20 -5.08
N VAL A 140 7.53 -4.91 -4.88
CA VAL A 140 6.27 -4.23 -4.58
C VAL A 140 5.88 -4.57 -3.14
N ALA A 141 5.87 -3.58 -2.26
CA ALA A 141 5.18 -3.73 -1.00
C ALA A 141 3.68 -3.78 -1.33
N ALA A 142 3.03 -4.91 -1.04
CA ALA A 142 1.59 -4.94 -1.02
C ALA A 142 1.14 -3.83 -0.08
N ALA A 143 0.42 -2.92 -0.68
CA ALA A 143 -0.28 -1.82 -0.08
C ALA A 143 -0.05 -1.65 1.43
N GLU A 144 0.74 -0.66 1.83
CA GLU A 144 0.53 -0.04 3.14
C GLU A 144 -0.86 0.59 3.12
N CYS A 145 -1.87 -0.24 3.29
CA CYS A 145 -3.23 0.17 3.52
C CYS A 145 -3.31 0.77 4.92
N ILE A 146 -2.99 2.03 5.08
CA ILE A 146 -3.38 2.74 6.27
C ILE A 146 -4.84 3.14 6.08
N ALA A 147 -5.75 2.30 6.55
CA ALA A 147 -7.13 2.69 6.73
C ALA A 147 -7.18 3.84 7.74
N ARG A 148 -7.34 5.06 7.26
CA ARG A 148 -7.79 6.15 8.12
C ARG A 148 -9.21 5.80 8.57
N ARG A 149 -9.36 5.67 9.89
CA ARG A 149 -10.59 5.52 10.63
C ARG A 149 -11.69 6.38 10.00
N ALA A 150 -12.73 5.75 9.46
CA ALA A 150 -13.98 6.40 9.18
C ALA A 150 -14.67 6.67 10.54
N GLY A 151 -14.53 7.88 11.05
CA GLY A 151 -15.17 8.24 12.30
C GLY A 151 -14.55 9.47 12.94
N GLY A 152 -15.03 10.64 12.59
CA GLY A 152 -14.75 11.85 13.36
C GLY A 152 -14.54 13.09 12.50
N GLY A 153 -15.54 13.91 12.41
CA GLY A 153 -15.59 15.34 12.25
C GLY A 153 -14.80 16.04 11.14
N PRO A 154 -15.29 17.16 10.64
CA PRO A 154 -14.64 17.92 9.59
C PRO A 154 -13.39 18.61 10.14
N GLY A 155 -12.24 17.97 10.01
CA GLY A 155 -10.92 18.53 10.33
C GLY A 155 -10.19 18.87 9.05
N GLY A 156 -10.09 20.18 8.79
CA GLY A 156 -9.58 20.88 7.65
C GLY A 156 -8.47 20.23 6.83
N VAL A 157 -8.73 20.19 5.55
CA VAL A 157 -7.72 20.13 4.51
C VAL A 157 -6.88 21.41 4.64
N VAL A 158 -5.61 21.28 5.00
CA VAL A 158 -4.65 22.38 4.85
C VAL A 158 -4.24 22.38 3.37
N PRO A 159 -4.54 23.43 2.60
CA PRO A 159 -4.05 23.55 1.24
C PRO A 159 -2.54 23.71 1.29
N GLY A 160 -1.80 22.79 0.69
CA GLY A 160 -0.37 22.92 0.47
C GLY A 160 -0.09 24.14 -0.41
N ASP A 161 0.58 25.12 0.17
CA ASP A 161 1.08 26.31 -0.51
C ASP A 161 2.08 25.88 -1.60
N ALA A 162 1.69 26.05 -2.85
CA ALA A 162 2.54 25.85 -4.02
C ALA A 162 3.48 27.05 -4.18
N GLY A 163 4.49 27.14 -3.30
CA GLY A 163 5.56 28.13 -3.37
C GLY A 163 6.42 27.95 -4.62
N ARG A 164 6.11 28.71 -5.67
CA ARG A 164 6.94 28.93 -6.85
C ARG A 164 8.34 29.42 -6.44
N ARG A 165 9.35 28.59 -6.56
CA ARG A 165 10.73 29.06 -6.62
C ARG A 165 11.16 29.11 -8.09
N ARG A 166 11.12 30.32 -8.65
CA ARG A 166 11.81 30.64 -9.91
C ARG A 166 13.30 30.73 -9.61
N HIS A 167 14.12 29.86 -10.14
CA HIS A 167 15.55 30.08 -10.25
C HIS A 167 15.82 30.89 -11.51
N ALA A 168 16.25 32.14 -11.30
CA ALA A 168 16.83 32.95 -12.36
C ALA A 168 18.26 32.49 -12.60
N ALA A 169 18.57 32.26 -13.88
CA ALA A 169 19.93 32.06 -14.37
C ALA A 169 20.71 33.39 -14.32
N ARG A 170 21.94 33.31 -13.91
CA ARG A 170 23.08 34.11 -14.39
C ARG A 170 24.29 33.22 -14.54
#